data_6d687b45c29590fe056fd2e080330c78
#
_entry.id   6d687b45c29590fe056fd2e080330c78
#
_cell.length_a   1.000
_cell.length_b   1.000
_cell.length_c   1.000
_cell.angle_alpha   90.00
_cell.angle_beta   90.00
_cell.angle_gamma   90.00
#
_symmetry.space_group_name_H-M   'P 1'
#
loop_
_entity.id
_entity.type
_entity.pdbx_description
1 polymer ?
#
loop_
_entity_poly.entity_id
_entity_poly.type
_entity_poly.pdbx_seq_one_letter_code
_entity_poly.pdbx_strand_id
1 'polypeptide(L)'
;MGTDFDTNAIRFDPDSGLVPAIVQDAQDGSVLMLGWMNRESLERTLESGKATFYSRSRKRLWEKGETSGNTLFVASIAADCDSDAILVRAHPKGPCCHQGTRSCFDAPGAAAPPARATLQSVLVGLADVIEQRDRDRPEGSYTTTLLQAGVMRAAQKVAEEAAETALSAVAEPHRLAEESADLLYHLLVLWRAAGLDPDRVAEELLSRAR
;
A
#
# COMPACT_ATOMS: atom_id res chain seq x y z
N MET A 1 -8.42 -9.70 8.18
CA MET A 1 -7.13 -10.40 7.98
C MET A 1 -7.42 -11.83 7.63
N GLY A 2 -6.87 -12.35 6.50
CA GLY A 2 -6.94 -13.77 6.18
C GLY A 2 -6.15 -14.56 7.24
N THR A 3 -6.80 -15.52 7.87
CA THR A 3 -6.35 -16.26 9.05
C THR A 3 -5.44 -17.47 8.73
N ASP A 4 -4.71 -17.45 7.61
CA ASP A 4 -3.94 -18.62 7.16
C ASP A 4 -2.42 -18.51 7.35
N PHE A 5 -1.92 -17.59 8.20
CA PHE A 5 -0.50 -17.56 8.51
C PHE A 5 -0.16 -18.59 9.59
N ASP A 6 0.51 -19.67 9.20
CA ASP A 6 0.92 -20.73 10.13
C ASP A 6 2.17 -20.32 10.93
N THR A 7 1.96 -19.89 12.17
CA THR A 7 3.05 -19.53 13.09
C THR A 7 3.96 -20.72 13.44
N ASN A 8 3.49 -21.96 13.26
CA ASN A 8 4.29 -23.15 13.53
C ASN A 8 5.31 -23.45 12.43
N ALA A 9 5.06 -22.94 11.22
CA ALA A 9 6.00 -23.06 10.12
C ALA A 9 7.23 -22.16 10.27
N ILE A 10 7.18 -21.15 11.16
CA ILE A 10 8.28 -20.20 11.37
C ILE A 10 9.43 -20.86 12.12
N ARG A 11 10.61 -20.76 11.56
CA ARG A 11 11.88 -21.21 12.13
C ARG A 11 12.53 -20.09 12.94
N PHE A 12 12.22 -20.06 14.23
CA PHE A 12 12.92 -19.16 15.15
C PHE A 12 14.36 -19.64 15.37
N ASP A 13 15.29 -18.69 15.45
CA ASP A 13 16.68 -19.00 15.79
C ASP A 13 16.75 -19.79 17.12
N PRO A 14 17.40 -20.94 17.13
CA PRO A 14 17.36 -21.86 18.28
C PRO A 14 18.00 -21.32 19.55
N ASP A 15 18.97 -20.41 19.41
CA ASP A 15 19.68 -19.85 20.56
C ASP A 15 18.96 -18.66 21.17
N SER A 16 18.37 -17.81 20.34
CA SER A 16 17.71 -16.57 20.79
C SER A 16 16.19 -16.70 20.87
N GLY A 17 15.58 -17.66 20.19
CA GLY A 17 14.12 -17.80 20.04
C GLY A 17 13.50 -16.67 19.19
N LEU A 18 14.30 -15.97 18.37
CA LEU A 18 13.86 -14.82 17.61
C LEU A 18 13.88 -15.07 16.11
N VAL A 19 13.05 -14.33 15.39
CA VAL A 19 13.06 -14.23 13.93
C VAL A 19 13.15 -12.75 13.53
N PRO A 20 13.95 -12.39 12.51
CA PRO A 20 13.95 -11.05 11.99
C PRO A 20 12.61 -10.75 11.29
N ALA A 21 12.06 -9.57 11.54
CA ALA A 21 10.84 -9.08 10.91
C ALA A 21 11.14 -7.79 10.15
N ILE A 22 11.12 -7.87 8.83
CA ILE A 22 11.23 -6.73 7.92
C ILE A 22 9.86 -6.09 7.84
N VAL A 23 9.77 -4.79 8.14
CA VAL A 23 8.52 -4.03 8.00
C VAL A 23 8.57 -3.22 6.74
N GLN A 24 7.56 -3.42 5.91
CA GLN A 24 7.37 -2.74 4.64
C GLN A 24 6.07 -1.93 4.66
N ASP A 25 6.09 -0.74 4.09
CA ASP A 25 4.87 0.04 3.87
C ASP A 25 3.97 -0.70 2.87
N ALA A 26 2.73 -0.95 3.25
CA ALA A 26 1.78 -1.66 2.41
C ALA A 26 1.33 -0.86 1.18
N GLN A 27 1.52 0.48 1.19
CA GLN A 27 1.12 1.34 0.08
C GLN A 27 2.15 1.40 -1.04
N ASP A 28 3.44 1.50 -0.72
CA ASP A 28 4.47 1.77 -1.73
C ASP A 28 5.65 0.79 -1.71
N GLY A 29 5.62 -0.20 -0.81
CA GLY A 29 6.66 -1.21 -0.71
C GLY A 29 7.97 -0.73 -0.08
N SER A 30 8.05 0.49 0.44
CA SER A 30 9.25 0.99 1.11
C SER A 30 9.54 0.21 2.39
N VAL A 31 10.80 -0.14 2.63
CA VAL A 31 11.21 -0.74 3.90
C VAL A 31 11.22 0.32 4.99
N LEU A 32 10.45 0.11 6.06
CA LEU A 32 10.28 1.06 7.15
C LEU A 32 11.26 0.81 8.30
N MET A 33 11.41 -0.43 8.69
CA MET A 33 12.31 -0.86 9.77
C MET A 33 12.56 -2.36 9.73
N LEU A 34 13.55 -2.80 10.52
CA LEU A 34 13.72 -4.19 10.91
C LEU A 34 13.52 -4.27 12.42
N GLY A 35 12.71 -5.23 12.85
CA GLY A 35 12.54 -5.60 14.26
C GLY A 35 12.81 -7.09 14.47
N TRP A 36 12.70 -7.53 15.73
CA TRP A 36 12.80 -8.94 16.08
C TRP A 36 11.49 -9.39 16.71
N MET A 37 11.03 -10.56 16.34
CA MET A 37 9.85 -11.17 16.92
C MET A 37 10.24 -12.51 17.56
N ASN A 38 9.64 -12.81 18.72
CA ASN A 38 9.52 -14.14 19.25
C ASN A 38 8.10 -14.66 18.96
N ARG A 39 7.82 -15.91 19.29
CA ARG A 39 6.50 -16.51 19.06
C ARG A 39 5.37 -15.67 19.67
N GLU A 40 5.51 -15.25 20.91
CA GLU A 40 4.50 -14.45 21.61
C GLU A 40 4.23 -13.09 20.92
N SER A 41 5.27 -12.39 20.44
CA SER A 41 5.09 -11.11 19.74
C SER A 41 4.42 -11.28 18.37
N LEU A 42 4.71 -12.39 17.69
CA LEU A 42 4.07 -12.72 16.41
C LEU A 42 2.58 -13.03 16.61
N GLU A 43 2.24 -13.85 17.60
CA GLU A 43 0.85 -14.17 17.95
C GLU A 43 0.08 -12.90 18.32
N ARG A 44 0.64 -12.05 19.19
CA ARG A 44 0.05 -10.73 19.51
C ARG A 44 -0.17 -9.84 18.29
N THR A 45 0.77 -9.86 17.37
CA THR A 45 0.64 -9.09 16.11
C THR A 45 -0.54 -9.58 15.30
N LEU A 46 -0.71 -10.90 15.17
CA LEU A 46 -1.83 -11.51 14.44
C LEU A 46 -3.18 -11.23 15.11
N GLU A 47 -3.24 -11.30 16.45
CA GLU A 47 -4.45 -11.07 17.23
C GLU A 47 -4.89 -9.59 17.20
N SER A 48 -3.94 -8.66 17.42
CA SER A 48 -4.25 -7.24 17.58
C SER A 48 -4.32 -6.49 16.26
N GLY A 49 -3.71 -7.03 15.20
CA GLY A 49 -3.51 -6.30 13.94
C GLY A 49 -2.48 -5.19 14.03
N LYS A 50 -1.71 -5.11 15.13
CA LYS A 50 -0.67 -4.10 15.34
C LYS A 50 0.69 -4.75 15.51
N ALA A 51 1.71 -4.20 14.84
CA ALA A 51 3.05 -4.78 14.89
C ALA A 51 3.64 -4.74 16.30
N THR A 52 3.84 -5.90 16.89
CA THR A 52 4.46 -6.13 18.21
C THR A 52 5.78 -6.85 18.02
N PHE A 53 6.82 -6.37 18.67
CA PHE A 53 8.18 -6.87 18.56
C PHE A 53 8.73 -7.33 19.91
N TYR A 54 9.85 -8.03 19.87
CA TYR A 54 10.65 -8.36 21.05
C TYR A 54 11.92 -7.51 21.10
N SER A 55 12.09 -6.77 22.18
CA SER A 55 13.28 -5.97 22.41
C SER A 55 14.43 -6.83 22.97
N ARG A 56 15.49 -7.03 22.18
CA ARG A 56 16.66 -7.81 22.60
C ARG A 56 17.37 -7.20 23.80
N SER A 57 17.46 -5.87 23.87
CA SER A 57 18.15 -5.17 24.97
C SER A 57 17.31 -5.11 26.26
N ARG A 58 15.98 -4.93 26.14
CA ARG A 58 15.07 -4.81 27.28
C ARG A 58 14.45 -6.15 27.69
N LYS A 59 14.64 -7.19 26.87
CA LYS A 59 14.09 -8.55 27.09
C LYS A 59 12.59 -8.55 27.35
N ARG A 60 11.84 -7.72 26.61
CA ARG A 60 10.37 -7.61 26.71
C ARG A 60 9.72 -7.34 25.38
N LEU A 61 8.44 -7.63 25.30
CA LEU A 61 7.61 -7.24 24.18
C LEU A 61 7.39 -5.72 24.18
N TRP A 62 7.19 -5.16 22.98
CA TRP A 62 6.77 -3.78 22.80
C TRP A 62 5.93 -3.65 21.53
N GLU A 63 4.80 -2.98 21.61
CA GLU A 63 3.97 -2.62 20.47
C GLU A 63 4.55 -1.37 19.81
N LYS A 64 4.71 -1.40 18.50
CA LYS A 64 5.18 -0.23 17.78
C LYS A 64 4.18 0.92 17.91
N GLY A 65 4.66 2.03 18.46
CA GLY A 65 3.83 3.19 18.73
C GLY A 65 3.22 3.24 20.14
N GLU A 66 3.51 2.28 21.04
CA GLU A 66 2.98 2.26 22.42
C GLU A 66 3.22 3.57 23.19
N THR A 67 4.32 4.28 22.88
CA THR A 67 4.67 5.56 23.52
C THR A 67 4.45 6.76 22.61
N SER A 68 4.75 6.62 21.32
CA SER A 68 4.72 7.74 20.36
C SER A 68 3.38 7.95 19.66
N GLY A 69 2.48 6.96 19.72
CA GLY A 69 1.26 6.93 18.93
C GLY A 69 1.45 6.57 17.45
N ASN A 70 2.70 6.37 17.01
CA ASN A 70 3.03 5.99 15.63
C ASN A 70 2.93 4.48 15.43
N THR A 71 1.71 3.97 15.44
CA THR A 71 1.38 2.54 15.33
C THR A 71 1.56 2.06 13.89
N LEU A 72 1.94 0.80 13.73
CA LEU A 72 1.96 0.08 12.47
C LEU A 72 0.78 -0.89 12.42
N PHE A 73 -0.22 -0.59 11.60
CA PHE A 73 -1.36 -1.48 11.38
C PHE A 73 -1.02 -2.52 10.32
N VAL A 74 -1.03 -3.78 10.70
CA VAL A 74 -0.62 -4.88 9.83
C VAL A 74 -1.67 -5.17 8.77
N ALA A 75 -1.27 -5.14 7.50
CA ALA A 75 -2.08 -5.51 6.36
C ALA A 75 -1.91 -7.00 6.02
N SER A 76 -0.64 -7.49 6.01
CA SER A 76 -0.33 -8.90 5.76
C SER A 76 1.01 -9.29 6.38
N ILE A 77 1.18 -10.60 6.62
CA ILE A 77 2.44 -11.20 7.05
C ILE A 77 2.76 -12.37 6.11
N ALA A 78 4.03 -12.49 5.74
CA ALA A 78 4.54 -13.61 4.95
C ALA A 78 5.87 -14.08 5.55
N ALA A 79 6.13 -15.39 5.48
CA ALA A 79 7.46 -15.95 5.72
C ALA A 79 8.26 -15.91 4.42
N ASP A 80 9.57 -15.91 4.51
CA ASP A 80 10.44 -16.14 3.36
C ASP A 80 10.51 -17.62 2.97
N CYS A 81 11.35 -17.96 2.00
CA CYS A 81 11.35 -19.29 1.37
C CYS A 81 11.76 -20.43 2.29
N ASP A 82 12.53 -20.17 3.35
CA ASP A 82 12.97 -21.16 4.34
C ASP A 82 12.46 -20.86 5.76
N SER A 83 11.53 -19.90 5.85
CA SER A 83 10.76 -19.55 7.04
C SER A 83 11.59 -19.02 8.22
N ASP A 84 12.77 -18.46 7.96
CA ASP A 84 13.65 -17.90 9.00
C ASP A 84 13.64 -16.36 9.04
N ALA A 85 12.83 -15.73 8.17
CA ALA A 85 12.53 -14.29 8.20
C ALA A 85 11.03 -14.04 7.95
N ILE A 86 10.53 -12.91 8.46
CA ILE A 86 9.14 -12.49 8.29
C ILE A 86 9.08 -11.14 7.59
N LEU A 87 8.24 -11.03 6.57
CA LEU A 87 7.84 -9.77 5.95
C LEU A 87 6.49 -9.33 6.54
N VAL A 88 6.48 -8.20 7.23
CA VAL A 88 5.28 -7.55 7.78
C VAL A 88 4.94 -6.35 6.90
N ARG A 89 3.89 -6.44 6.10
CA ARG A 89 3.35 -5.29 5.38
C ARG A 89 2.37 -4.56 6.28
N ALA A 90 2.58 -3.25 6.46
CA ALA A 90 1.80 -2.46 7.42
C ALA A 90 1.52 -1.06 6.90
N HIS A 91 0.44 -0.46 7.41
CA HIS A 91 0.11 0.95 7.22
C HIS A 91 0.63 1.75 8.42
N PRO A 92 1.65 2.63 8.25
CA PRO A 92 2.16 3.44 9.33
C PRO A 92 1.21 4.61 9.64
N LYS A 93 0.85 4.81 10.91
CA LYS A 93 0.06 5.99 11.36
C LYS A 93 0.90 7.28 11.38
N GLY A 94 2.22 7.16 11.34
CA GLY A 94 3.16 8.29 11.40
C GLY A 94 4.59 7.81 11.22
N PRO A 95 5.60 8.66 11.51
CA PRO A 95 7.01 8.32 11.38
C PRO A 95 7.37 7.00 12.07
N CYS A 96 8.03 6.10 11.34
CA CYS A 96 8.43 4.82 11.90
C CYS A 96 9.68 4.92 12.76
N CYS A 97 10.62 5.79 12.38
CA CYS A 97 11.86 5.97 13.11
C CYS A 97 11.67 6.82 14.37
N HIS A 98 12.43 6.50 15.44
CA HIS A 98 12.45 7.29 16.68
C HIS A 98 13.05 8.68 16.49
N GLN A 99 13.79 8.91 15.37
CA GLN A 99 14.32 10.23 14.98
C GLN A 99 13.29 11.08 14.19
N GLY A 100 12.06 10.61 14.05
CA GLY A 100 10.99 11.32 13.34
C GLY A 100 11.01 11.14 11.82
N THR A 101 11.90 10.31 11.26
CA THR A 101 11.91 9.96 9.84
C THR A 101 10.87 8.89 9.53
N ARG A 102 10.39 8.83 8.29
CA ARG A 102 9.43 7.82 7.85
C ARG A 102 9.98 6.41 8.02
N SER A 103 11.22 6.21 7.60
CA SER A 103 11.94 4.94 7.68
C SER A 103 13.16 5.04 8.60
N CYS A 104 13.53 3.93 9.23
CA CYS A 104 14.80 3.81 9.95
C CYS A 104 16.02 3.83 9.00
N PHE A 105 15.80 3.72 7.70
CA PHE A 105 16.84 3.73 6.67
C PHE A 105 16.96 5.10 5.98
N ASP A 106 16.13 6.08 6.36
CA ASP A 106 16.24 7.45 5.87
C ASP A 106 17.48 8.13 6.49
N ALA A 107 18.08 9.07 5.75
CA ALA A 107 19.21 9.83 6.26
C ALA A 107 18.82 10.61 7.52
N PRO A 108 19.71 10.70 8.54
CA PRO A 108 19.45 11.49 9.74
C PRO A 108 19.14 12.95 9.40
N GLY A 109 18.03 13.48 9.95
CA GLY A 109 17.59 14.85 9.68
C GLY A 109 16.83 15.02 8.35
N ALA A 110 16.70 13.99 7.54
CA ALA A 110 15.69 14.00 6.49
C ALA A 110 14.33 14.12 7.17
N ALA A 111 13.65 15.26 7.00
CA ALA A 111 12.21 15.30 7.26
C ALA A 111 11.62 14.08 6.54
N ALA A 112 10.76 13.32 7.24
CA ALA A 112 10.04 12.26 6.54
C ALA A 112 9.48 12.90 5.27
N PRO A 113 9.96 12.51 4.06
CA PRO A 113 9.35 13.06 2.88
C PRO A 113 7.87 12.73 3.07
N PRO A 114 6.95 13.65 2.78
CA PRO A 114 5.56 13.28 2.63
C PRO A 114 5.61 12.04 1.77
N ALA A 115 4.96 10.95 2.16
CA ALA A 115 5.01 9.66 1.48
C ALA A 115 5.08 10.00 0.00
N ARG A 116 6.25 9.76 -0.62
CA ARG A 116 6.49 10.29 -1.96
C ARG A 116 5.43 9.64 -2.79
N ALA A 117 4.39 10.39 -3.12
CA ALA A 117 3.29 9.90 -3.91
C ALA A 117 3.92 9.45 -5.24
N THR A 118 4.26 8.18 -5.32
CA THR A 118 4.65 7.58 -6.60
C THR A 118 3.38 7.45 -7.42
N LEU A 119 3.48 7.51 -8.73
CA LEU A 119 2.32 7.28 -9.59
C LEU A 119 1.61 5.97 -9.19
N GLN A 120 2.39 4.93 -8.89
CA GLN A 120 1.86 3.64 -8.43
C GLN A 120 1.02 3.77 -7.14
N SER A 121 1.55 4.41 -6.08
CA SER A 121 0.82 4.53 -4.81
C SER A 121 -0.43 5.39 -4.93
N VAL A 122 -0.39 6.42 -5.79
CA VAL A 122 -1.55 7.28 -6.08
C VAL A 122 -2.62 6.50 -6.84
N LEU A 123 -2.25 5.70 -7.86
CA LEU A 123 -3.21 4.91 -8.62
C LEU A 123 -3.88 3.83 -7.77
N VAL A 124 -3.13 3.15 -6.89
CA VAL A 124 -3.71 2.18 -5.94
C VAL A 124 -4.71 2.86 -5.01
N GLY A 125 -4.31 3.95 -4.35
CA GLY A 125 -5.21 4.69 -3.45
C GLY A 125 -6.43 5.27 -4.18
N LEU A 126 -6.29 5.68 -5.43
CA LEU A 126 -7.39 6.18 -6.25
C LEU A 126 -8.37 5.05 -6.62
N ALA A 127 -7.88 3.86 -6.93
CA ALA A 127 -8.71 2.69 -7.18
C ALA A 127 -9.53 2.32 -5.94
N ASP A 128 -8.94 2.36 -4.73
CA ASP A 128 -9.65 2.14 -3.46
C ASP A 128 -10.76 3.16 -3.25
N VAL A 129 -10.49 4.45 -3.52
CA VAL A 129 -11.49 5.53 -3.42
C VAL A 129 -12.64 5.32 -4.40
N ILE A 130 -12.34 4.94 -5.65
CA ILE A 130 -13.37 4.67 -6.68
C ILE A 130 -14.23 3.47 -6.24
N GLU A 131 -13.61 2.41 -5.72
CA GLU A 131 -14.33 1.26 -5.21
C GLU A 131 -15.25 1.63 -4.03
N GLN A 132 -14.75 2.43 -3.09
CA GLN A 132 -15.54 2.92 -1.96
C GLN A 132 -16.73 3.77 -2.46
N ARG A 133 -16.51 4.65 -3.45
CA ARG A 133 -17.57 5.48 -4.03
C ARG A 133 -18.65 4.64 -4.76
N ASP A 134 -18.25 3.53 -5.37
CA ASP A 134 -19.21 2.59 -5.98
C ASP A 134 -20.07 1.88 -4.94
N ARG A 135 -19.49 1.51 -3.79
CA ARG A 135 -20.21 0.89 -2.68
C ARG A 135 -21.16 1.85 -1.99
N ASP A 136 -20.62 3.01 -1.57
CA ASP A 136 -21.30 3.95 -0.66
C ASP A 136 -22.22 4.92 -1.41
N ARG A 137 -21.96 5.17 -2.69
CA ARG A 137 -22.72 6.04 -3.61
C ARG A 137 -23.08 7.41 -3.00
N PRO A 138 -22.11 8.15 -2.44
CA PRO A 138 -22.40 9.40 -1.77
C PRO A 138 -22.99 10.43 -2.73
N GLU A 139 -23.98 11.20 -2.23
CA GLU A 139 -24.62 12.26 -2.98
C GLU A 139 -23.60 13.33 -3.39
N GLY A 140 -23.75 13.87 -4.61
CA GLY A 140 -22.86 14.90 -5.16
C GLY A 140 -21.49 14.41 -5.63
N SER A 141 -21.20 13.10 -5.56
CA SER A 141 -19.97 12.53 -6.06
C SER A 141 -19.97 12.38 -7.58
N TYR A 142 -19.01 13.02 -8.25
CA TYR A 142 -18.81 12.85 -9.70
C TYR A 142 -18.52 11.40 -10.09
N THR A 143 -17.68 10.70 -9.33
CA THR A 143 -17.40 9.27 -9.53
C THR A 143 -18.67 8.44 -9.48
N THR A 144 -19.52 8.69 -8.48
CA THR A 144 -20.83 8.01 -8.36
C THR A 144 -21.70 8.25 -9.57
N THR A 145 -21.74 9.48 -10.05
CA THR A 145 -22.52 9.86 -11.26
C THR A 145 -22.03 9.11 -12.50
N LEU A 146 -20.71 9.01 -12.70
CA LEU A 146 -20.14 8.27 -13.83
C LEU A 146 -20.44 6.77 -13.74
N LEU A 147 -20.28 6.16 -12.57
CA LEU A 147 -20.53 4.73 -12.36
C LEU A 147 -22.02 4.40 -12.57
N GLN A 148 -22.94 5.26 -12.11
CA GLN A 148 -24.38 5.11 -12.33
C GLN A 148 -24.78 5.26 -13.81
N ALA A 149 -24.09 6.13 -14.56
CA ALA A 149 -24.31 6.29 -15.99
C ALA A 149 -23.81 5.09 -16.83
N GLY A 150 -23.01 4.20 -16.20
CA GLY A 150 -22.59 2.93 -16.75
C GLY A 150 -21.40 2.98 -17.70
N VAL A 151 -21.02 1.80 -18.20
CA VAL A 151 -19.78 1.57 -18.99
C VAL A 151 -19.69 2.48 -20.21
N MET A 152 -20.81 2.72 -20.93
CA MET A 152 -20.80 3.55 -22.13
C MET A 152 -20.37 4.98 -21.83
N ARG A 153 -20.86 5.57 -20.74
CA ARG A 153 -20.47 6.94 -20.37
C ARG A 153 -19.03 7.03 -19.90
N ALA A 154 -18.59 6.04 -19.13
CA ALA A 154 -17.17 5.95 -18.72
C ALA A 154 -16.24 5.79 -19.94
N ALA A 155 -16.61 4.97 -20.92
CA ALA A 155 -15.84 4.80 -22.16
C ALA A 155 -15.78 6.09 -22.99
N GLN A 156 -16.88 6.84 -23.08
CA GLN A 156 -16.88 8.16 -23.76
C GLN A 156 -15.88 9.11 -23.09
N LYS A 157 -15.88 9.17 -21.74
CA LYS A 157 -14.91 10.03 -21.03
C LYS A 157 -13.47 9.61 -21.29
N VAL A 158 -13.16 8.33 -21.28
CA VAL A 158 -11.80 7.84 -21.61
C VAL A 158 -11.40 8.29 -23.03
N ALA A 159 -12.31 8.24 -24.01
CA ALA A 159 -12.00 8.69 -25.38
C ALA A 159 -11.76 10.20 -25.46
N GLU A 160 -12.55 11.01 -24.73
CA GLU A 160 -12.36 12.46 -24.61
C GLU A 160 -10.97 12.77 -24.02
N GLU A 161 -10.67 12.23 -22.84
CA GLU A 161 -9.40 12.49 -22.13
C GLU A 161 -8.17 11.97 -22.88
N ALA A 162 -8.30 10.86 -23.61
CA ALA A 162 -7.21 10.35 -24.46
C ALA A 162 -6.89 11.30 -25.59
N ALA A 163 -7.92 11.89 -26.21
CA ALA A 163 -7.73 12.90 -27.28
C ALA A 163 -7.09 14.18 -26.72
N GLU A 164 -7.56 14.67 -25.56
CA GLU A 164 -7.01 15.86 -24.89
C GLU A 164 -5.57 15.66 -24.45
N THR A 165 -5.24 14.50 -23.88
CA THR A 165 -3.86 14.11 -23.54
C THR A 165 -2.95 14.11 -24.78
N ALA A 166 -3.40 13.53 -25.90
CA ALA A 166 -2.61 13.48 -27.14
C ALA A 166 -2.41 14.87 -27.74
N LEU A 167 -3.44 15.71 -27.74
CA LEU A 167 -3.38 17.07 -28.26
C LEU A 167 -2.50 17.97 -27.37
N SER A 168 -2.59 17.85 -26.05
CA SER A 168 -1.79 18.63 -25.12
C SER A 168 -0.29 18.35 -25.30
N ALA A 169 0.08 17.11 -25.57
CA ALA A 169 1.48 16.75 -25.82
C ALA A 169 2.12 17.52 -26.99
N VAL A 170 1.31 17.92 -27.98
CA VAL A 170 1.74 18.59 -29.20
C VAL A 170 1.55 20.10 -29.10
N ALA A 171 0.37 20.54 -28.65
CA ALA A 171 -0.03 21.94 -28.69
C ALA A 171 0.21 22.70 -27.39
N GLU A 172 0.03 22.02 -26.25
CA GLU A 172 0.05 22.62 -24.90
C GLU A 172 0.82 21.73 -23.89
N PRO A 173 2.15 21.52 -24.06
CA PRO A 173 2.91 20.57 -23.23
C PRO A 173 2.83 20.82 -21.71
N HIS A 174 2.54 22.05 -21.29
CA HIS A 174 2.38 22.41 -19.88
C HIS A 174 1.12 21.79 -19.25
N ARG A 175 0.11 21.41 -20.05
CA ARG A 175 -1.11 20.74 -19.60
C ARG A 175 -1.04 19.21 -19.66
N LEU A 176 0.02 18.64 -20.24
CA LEU A 176 0.13 17.19 -20.43
C LEU A 176 -0.01 16.39 -19.14
N ALA A 177 0.51 16.90 -18.02
CA ALA A 177 0.39 16.20 -16.72
C ALA A 177 -1.06 16.21 -16.22
N GLU A 178 -1.80 17.30 -16.39
CA GLU A 178 -3.22 17.43 -16.01
C GLU A 178 -4.07 16.47 -16.83
N GLU A 179 -3.98 16.54 -18.17
CA GLU A 179 -4.75 15.68 -19.06
C GLU A 179 -4.41 14.17 -18.87
N SER A 180 -3.15 13.86 -18.59
CA SER A 180 -2.75 12.48 -18.27
C SER A 180 -3.36 12.00 -16.97
N ALA A 181 -3.50 12.84 -15.98
CA ALA A 181 -4.14 12.49 -14.70
C ALA A 181 -5.65 12.21 -14.89
N ASP A 182 -6.32 13.04 -15.70
CA ASP A 182 -7.74 12.85 -16.03
C ASP A 182 -7.96 11.57 -16.82
N LEU A 183 -7.10 11.25 -17.78
CA LEU A 183 -7.14 9.98 -18.51
C LEU A 183 -6.99 8.78 -17.57
N LEU A 184 -6.01 8.80 -16.68
CA LEU A 184 -5.77 7.70 -15.72
C LEU A 184 -6.96 7.53 -14.77
N TYR A 185 -7.53 8.62 -14.27
CA TYR A 185 -8.72 8.60 -13.43
C TYR A 185 -9.90 7.94 -14.16
N HIS A 186 -10.21 8.38 -15.38
CA HIS A 186 -11.33 7.84 -16.15
C HIS A 186 -11.12 6.39 -16.60
N LEU A 187 -9.86 5.96 -16.81
CA LEU A 187 -9.53 4.55 -17.04
C LEU A 187 -9.87 3.68 -15.82
N LEU A 188 -9.52 4.10 -14.61
CA LEU A 188 -9.86 3.37 -13.39
C LEU A 188 -11.39 3.29 -13.18
N VAL A 189 -12.11 4.38 -13.45
CA VAL A 189 -13.58 4.39 -13.39
C VAL A 189 -14.19 3.46 -14.44
N LEU A 190 -13.66 3.44 -15.67
CA LEU A 190 -14.10 2.53 -16.72
C LEU A 190 -13.88 1.06 -16.32
N TRP A 191 -12.70 0.73 -15.80
CA TRP A 191 -12.40 -0.65 -15.36
C TRP A 191 -13.38 -1.08 -14.27
N ARG A 192 -13.63 -0.21 -13.28
CA ARG A 192 -14.62 -0.50 -12.22
C ARG A 192 -16.01 -0.68 -12.79
N ALA A 193 -16.48 0.20 -13.67
CA ALA A 193 -17.79 0.10 -14.32
C ALA A 193 -17.95 -1.18 -15.16
N ALA A 194 -16.86 -1.65 -15.78
CA ALA A 194 -16.82 -2.86 -16.58
C ALA A 194 -16.58 -4.14 -15.77
N GLY A 195 -16.35 -4.04 -14.46
CA GLY A 195 -16.01 -5.18 -13.60
C GLY A 195 -14.63 -5.78 -13.89
N LEU A 196 -13.72 -4.99 -14.47
CA LEU A 196 -12.35 -5.40 -14.74
C LEU A 196 -11.47 -5.14 -13.52
N ASP A 197 -10.78 -6.19 -13.04
CA ASP A 197 -9.77 -6.08 -12.00
C ASP A 197 -8.50 -5.43 -12.58
N PRO A 198 -7.98 -4.34 -11.98
CA PRO A 198 -6.73 -3.71 -12.39
C PRO A 198 -5.52 -4.66 -12.44
N ASP A 199 -5.48 -5.69 -11.60
CA ASP A 199 -4.40 -6.68 -11.59
C ASP A 199 -4.34 -7.45 -12.92
N ARG A 200 -5.48 -7.66 -13.60
CA ARG A 200 -5.49 -8.28 -14.94
C ARG A 200 -4.81 -7.41 -16.00
N VAL A 201 -4.89 -6.08 -15.86
CA VAL A 201 -4.19 -5.15 -16.75
C VAL A 201 -2.68 -5.22 -16.48
N ALA A 202 -2.29 -5.30 -15.22
CA ALA A 202 -0.88 -5.46 -14.84
C ALA A 202 -0.29 -6.78 -15.37
N GLU A 203 -1.03 -7.90 -15.26
CA GLU A 203 -0.64 -9.20 -15.84
C GLU A 203 -0.41 -9.12 -17.35
N GLU A 204 -1.33 -8.45 -18.06
CA GLU A 204 -1.24 -8.28 -19.51
C GLU A 204 -0.03 -7.42 -19.91
N LEU A 205 0.26 -6.34 -19.17
CA LEU A 205 1.45 -5.52 -19.39
C LEU A 205 2.74 -6.30 -19.14
N LEU A 206 2.79 -7.08 -18.04
CA LEU A 206 3.94 -7.93 -17.73
C LEU A 206 4.18 -9.00 -18.81
N SER A 207 3.12 -9.56 -19.39
CA SER A 207 3.24 -10.56 -20.46
C SER A 207 3.89 -10.00 -21.72
N ARG A 208 3.70 -8.70 -22.00
CA ARG A 208 4.25 -7.98 -23.16
C ARG A 208 5.64 -7.40 -22.92
N ALA A 209 6.08 -7.31 -21.68
CA ALA A 209 7.39 -6.76 -21.32
C ALA A 209 8.54 -7.77 -21.48
N ARG A 210 8.31 -8.95 -22.08
CA ARG A 210 9.29 -10.03 -22.31
C ARG A 210 9.81 -10.01 -23.73
#